data_67ce5ed5366d38c8c928c38a9b726f3d
#
_entry.id   67ce5ed5366d38c8c928c38a9b726f3d
#
_cell.length_a   1.000
_cell.length_b   1.000
_cell.length_c   1.000
_cell.angle_alpha   90.00
_cell.angle_beta   90.00
_cell.angle_gamma   90.00
#
_symmetry.space_group_name_H-M   'P 1'
#
loop_
_entity.id
_entity.type
_entity.pdbx_description
1 polymer ?
#
loop_
_entity_poly.entity_id
_entity_poly.type
_entity_poly.pdbx_seq_one_letter_code
_entity_poly.pdbx_strand_id
1 'polypeptide(L)'
;MTINLLIAPDFAPERFAGWHMLNTLLQKKSGIHIHLLTPASAHEQNDLIQAQNVDIIYANPFDAATMIREQGYRAVARPLDKSDEMVIAAKAGSGIAALDDLKAGCTIAMADNRDVKLIGLRLLEAVDLLEADITWKVTETYQAAARNLIKGEADAAFFLSEVYHSLSRLTLSQMQVLIESDLSDISHVLLVKESFADSEPFIDALLSLKDTAEGEQVLQELGMSDGFEPMTQEDGEFMIDLMDTLLD
;
A
#
# COMPACT_ATOMS: atom_id res chain seq x y z
N MET A 1 -27.32 -11.63 -3.23
CA MET A 1 -26.27 -11.26 -4.20
C MET A 1 -24.93 -11.49 -3.52
N THR A 2 -23.95 -12.07 -4.19
CA THR A 2 -22.59 -12.21 -3.66
C THR A 2 -21.73 -11.22 -4.41
N ILE A 3 -20.96 -10.41 -3.70
CA ILE A 3 -20.01 -9.46 -4.26
C ILE A 3 -18.58 -9.90 -4.01
N ASN A 4 -17.64 -9.47 -4.82
CA ASN A 4 -16.23 -9.72 -4.67
C ASN A 4 -15.53 -8.46 -4.12
N LEU A 5 -14.88 -8.59 -2.97
CA LEU A 5 -13.99 -7.59 -2.36
C LEU A 5 -12.55 -8.04 -2.53
N LEU A 6 -11.76 -7.28 -3.27
CA LEU A 6 -10.33 -7.53 -3.45
C LEU A 6 -9.51 -6.58 -2.59
N ILE A 7 -8.49 -7.12 -1.92
CA ILE A 7 -7.51 -6.36 -1.16
C ILE A 7 -6.18 -6.42 -1.92
N ALA A 8 -5.62 -5.27 -2.26
CA ALA A 8 -4.30 -5.20 -2.88
C ALA A 8 -3.22 -5.91 -2.02
N PRO A 9 -2.22 -6.55 -2.62
CA PRO A 9 -1.25 -7.40 -1.90
C PRO A 9 -0.16 -6.64 -1.15
N ASP A 10 -0.16 -5.33 -1.20
CA ASP A 10 0.86 -4.41 -0.70
C ASP A 10 0.62 -3.96 0.75
N PHE A 11 0.09 -4.83 1.57
CA PHE A 11 -0.05 -4.63 3.01
C PHE A 11 0.94 -5.51 3.82
N ALA A 12 1.18 -5.11 5.06
CA ALA A 12 2.01 -5.90 5.97
C ALA A 12 1.38 -7.28 6.24
N PRO A 13 2.14 -8.40 6.14
CA PRO A 13 1.60 -9.76 6.30
C PRO A 13 0.85 -9.99 7.63
N GLU A 14 1.20 -9.24 8.67
CA GLU A 14 0.57 -9.27 9.99
C GLU A 14 -0.91 -8.83 9.94
N ARG A 15 -1.29 -8.05 8.91
CA ARG A 15 -2.65 -7.54 8.71
C ARG A 15 -3.60 -8.53 8.05
N PHE A 16 -3.10 -9.67 7.56
CA PHE A 16 -3.89 -10.66 6.83
C PHE A 16 -5.12 -11.13 7.62
N ALA A 17 -4.95 -11.43 8.90
CA ALA A 17 -6.07 -11.84 9.76
C ALA A 17 -7.11 -10.73 9.91
N GLY A 18 -6.67 -9.47 10.00
CA GLY A 18 -7.54 -8.30 10.09
C GLY A 18 -8.48 -8.15 8.91
N TRP A 19 -8.02 -8.43 7.69
CA TRP A 19 -8.86 -8.39 6.48
C TRP A 19 -9.98 -9.43 6.51
N HIS A 20 -9.72 -10.65 7.02
CA HIS A 20 -10.75 -11.68 7.20
C HIS A 20 -11.76 -11.30 8.30
N MET A 21 -11.29 -10.69 9.38
CA MET A 21 -12.17 -10.19 10.45
C MET A 21 -13.06 -9.05 9.92
N LEU A 22 -12.46 -8.10 9.17
CA LEU A 22 -13.20 -7.01 8.51
C LEU A 22 -14.30 -7.56 7.60
N ASN A 23 -13.95 -8.49 6.71
CA ASN A 23 -14.89 -9.12 5.80
C ASN A 23 -16.08 -9.74 6.53
N THR A 24 -15.82 -10.46 7.63
CA THR A 24 -16.86 -11.07 8.43
C THR A 24 -17.78 -10.02 9.07
N LEU A 25 -17.19 -8.95 9.61
CA LEU A 25 -17.95 -7.90 10.26
C LEU A 25 -18.77 -7.07 9.27
N LEU A 26 -18.20 -6.75 8.08
CA LEU A 26 -18.92 -6.05 7.03
C LEU A 26 -20.14 -6.84 6.52
N GLN A 27 -19.99 -8.16 6.32
CA GLN A 27 -21.12 -9.02 5.96
C GLN A 27 -22.24 -8.99 7.03
N LYS A 28 -21.86 -9.05 8.30
CA LYS A 28 -22.80 -9.01 9.43
C LYS A 28 -23.53 -7.66 9.50
N LYS A 29 -22.83 -6.54 9.31
CA LYS A 29 -23.40 -5.20 9.40
C LYS A 29 -24.20 -4.79 8.17
N SER A 30 -23.71 -5.08 6.97
CA SER A 30 -24.36 -4.68 5.71
C SER A 30 -25.45 -5.64 5.25
N GLY A 31 -25.41 -6.89 5.72
CA GLY A 31 -26.27 -7.97 5.20
C GLY A 31 -25.90 -8.46 3.80
N ILE A 32 -24.79 -7.98 3.23
CA ILE A 32 -24.30 -8.36 1.91
C ILE A 32 -23.35 -9.56 2.06
N HIS A 33 -23.51 -10.57 1.20
CA HIS A 33 -22.57 -11.69 1.16
C HIS A 33 -21.31 -11.28 0.37
N ILE A 34 -20.15 -11.29 1.01
CA ILE A 34 -18.88 -10.80 0.44
C ILE A 34 -17.89 -11.96 0.30
N HIS A 35 -17.41 -12.17 -0.91
CA HIS A 35 -16.29 -13.07 -1.19
C HIS A 35 -14.98 -12.25 -1.18
N LEU A 36 -14.11 -12.54 -0.23
CA LEU A 36 -12.82 -11.86 -0.06
C LEU A 36 -11.78 -12.46 -0.99
N LEU A 37 -11.10 -11.62 -1.75
CA LEU A 37 -10.00 -11.96 -2.64
C LEU A 37 -8.73 -11.29 -2.12
N THR A 38 -7.70 -12.09 -1.83
CA THR A 38 -6.42 -11.62 -1.30
C THR A 38 -5.29 -12.18 -2.18
N PRO A 39 -5.00 -11.54 -3.34
CA PRO A 39 -3.92 -11.95 -4.21
C PRO A 39 -2.57 -11.88 -3.49
N ALA A 40 -1.65 -12.75 -3.87
CA ALA A 40 -0.31 -12.80 -3.29
C ALA A 40 0.69 -11.85 -4.00
N SER A 41 0.30 -11.27 -5.14
CA SER A 41 1.14 -10.37 -5.93
C SER A 41 0.30 -9.43 -6.80
N ALA A 42 0.90 -8.34 -7.29
CA ALA A 42 0.28 -7.44 -8.25
C ALA A 42 -0.12 -8.14 -9.56
N HIS A 43 0.65 -9.15 -9.99
CA HIS A 43 0.30 -9.96 -11.16
C HIS A 43 -1.00 -10.76 -10.93
N GLU A 44 -1.10 -11.46 -9.80
CA GLU A 44 -2.32 -12.20 -9.45
C GLU A 44 -3.52 -11.26 -9.24
N GLN A 45 -3.30 -10.07 -8.67
CA GLN A 45 -4.33 -9.03 -8.57
C GLN A 45 -4.91 -8.70 -9.95
N ASN A 46 -4.05 -8.42 -10.93
CA ASN A 46 -4.47 -8.11 -12.29
C ASN A 46 -5.23 -9.27 -12.94
N ASP A 47 -4.76 -10.51 -12.76
CA ASP A 47 -5.44 -11.70 -13.27
C ASP A 47 -6.84 -11.85 -12.67
N LEU A 48 -6.99 -11.63 -11.36
CA LEU A 48 -8.28 -11.68 -10.68
C LEU A 48 -9.25 -10.59 -11.17
N ILE A 49 -8.77 -9.36 -11.35
CA ILE A 49 -9.57 -8.25 -11.86
C ILE A 49 -10.07 -8.54 -13.28
N GLN A 50 -9.23 -9.17 -14.12
CA GLN A 50 -9.61 -9.52 -15.49
C GLN A 50 -10.53 -10.76 -15.55
N ALA A 51 -10.31 -11.75 -14.68
CA ALA A 51 -11.04 -13.01 -14.71
C ALA A 51 -12.38 -12.98 -13.97
N GLN A 52 -12.54 -12.11 -12.99
CA GLN A 52 -13.69 -12.03 -12.11
C GLN A 52 -14.34 -10.65 -12.16
N ASN A 53 -15.64 -10.60 -11.87
CA ASN A 53 -16.27 -9.31 -11.60
C ASN A 53 -15.93 -8.89 -10.18
N VAL A 54 -14.97 -7.98 -10.02
CA VAL A 54 -14.60 -7.40 -8.73
C VAL A 54 -15.45 -6.15 -8.52
N ASP A 55 -16.24 -6.14 -7.44
CA ASP A 55 -17.20 -5.07 -7.16
C ASP A 55 -16.60 -3.97 -6.29
N ILE A 56 -15.68 -4.38 -5.38
CA ILE A 56 -15.03 -3.48 -4.44
C ILE A 56 -13.54 -3.82 -4.38
N ILE A 57 -12.68 -2.80 -4.35
CA ILE A 57 -11.24 -2.95 -4.28
C ILE A 57 -10.69 -2.01 -3.21
N TYR A 58 -9.86 -2.52 -2.30
CA TYR A 58 -8.95 -1.72 -1.50
C TYR A 58 -7.62 -1.67 -2.24
N ALA A 59 -7.34 -0.55 -2.87
CA ALA A 59 -6.24 -0.37 -3.82
C ALA A 59 -5.26 0.70 -3.36
N ASN A 60 -4.01 0.54 -3.76
CA ASN A 60 -3.04 1.62 -3.69
C ASN A 60 -3.46 2.79 -4.62
N PRO A 61 -2.99 4.01 -4.36
CA PRO A 61 -3.47 5.20 -5.05
C PRO A 61 -3.13 5.22 -6.56
N PHE A 62 -2.01 4.64 -6.99
CA PHE A 62 -1.63 4.61 -8.41
C PHE A 62 -2.53 3.66 -9.21
N ASP A 63 -2.81 2.47 -8.69
CA ASP A 63 -3.75 1.54 -9.30
C ASP A 63 -5.17 2.12 -9.25
N ALA A 64 -5.55 2.76 -8.14
CA ALA A 64 -6.83 3.42 -7.97
C ALA A 64 -7.08 4.50 -9.03
N ALA A 65 -6.08 5.34 -9.32
CA ALA A 65 -6.18 6.37 -10.36
C ALA A 65 -6.51 5.76 -11.73
N THR A 66 -5.82 4.67 -12.09
CA THR A 66 -6.08 3.94 -13.35
C THR A 66 -7.49 3.32 -13.35
N MET A 67 -7.89 2.69 -12.25
CA MET A 67 -9.20 2.03 -12.13
C MET A 67 -10.36 3.02 -12.21
N ILE A 68 -10.21 4.21 -11.62
CA ILE A 68 -11.24 5.27 -11.71
C ILE A 68 -11.35 5.78 -13.14
N ARG A 69 -10.23 6.05 -13.81
CA ARG A 69 -10.24 6.60 -15.18
C ARG A 69 -10.73 5.62 -16.24
N GLU A 70 -10.38 4.34 -16.11
CA GLU A 70 -10.47 3.40 -17.24
C GLU A 70 -11.42 2.23 -16.98
N GLN A 71 -11.72 1.92 -15.73
CA GLN A 71 -12.41 0.66 -15.38
C GLN A 71 -13.76 0.86 -14.70
N GLY A 72 -14.26 2.11 -14.59
CA GLY A 72 -15.58 2.44 -14.05
C GLY A 72 -15.70 2.19 -12.55
N TYR A 73 -14.66 2.53 -11.79
CA TYR A 73 -14.68 2.59 -10.33
C TYR A 73 -14.78 4.03 -9.84
N ARG A 74 -15.25 4.20 -8.62
CA ARG A 74 -15.20 5.46 -7.88
C ARG A 74 -14.60 5.24 -6.49
N ALA A 75 -13.82 6.18 -6.00
CA ALA A 75 -13.34 6.18 -4.62
C ALA A 75 -14.50 6.50 -3.68
N VAL A 76 -14.59 5.78 -2.55
CA VAL A 76 -15.69 5.95 -1.58
C VAL A 76 -15.20 6.18 -0.15
N ALA A 77 -14.02 5.68 0.19
CA ALA A 77 -13.44 5.84 1.51
C ALA A 77 -11.91 5.67 1.48
N ARG A 78 -11.24 6.25 2.47
CA ARG A 78 -9.82 5.99 2.76
C ARG A 78 -9.62 5.82 4.25
N PRO A 79 -8.54 5.14 4.70
CA PRO A 79 -8.16 5.13 6.11
C PRO A 79 -7.89 6.55 6.60
N LEU A 80 -8.41 6.89 7.78
CA LEU A 80 -8.13 8.16 8.43
C LEU A 80 -6.76 8.11 9.12
N ASP A 81 -5.99 9.20 9.01
CA ASP A 81 -4.66 9.35 9.63
C ASP A 81 -3.67 8.21 9.29
N LYS A 82 -3.80 7.62 8.09
CA LYS A 82 -2.87 6.62 7.58
C LYS A 82 -2.44 6.97 6.16
N SER A 83 -1.13 7.06 5.95
CA SER A 83 -0.50 7.30 4.66
C SER A 83 0.40 6.13 4.26
N ASP A 84 0.64 5.99 2.96
CA ASP A 84 1.49 4.97 2.39
C ASP A 84 2.93 5.51 2.27
N GLU A 85 3.60 5.55 3.40
CA GLU A 85 4.98 6.02 3.48
C GLU A 85 5.98 4.93 3.12
N MET A 86 7.15 5.36 2.66
CA MET A 86 8.24 4.46 2.35
C MET A 86 9.54 4.85 3.06
N VAL A 87 10.43 3.87 3.26
CA VAL A 87 11.75 4.03 3.84
C VAL A 87 12.81 3.60 2.83
N ILE A 88 13.84 4.43 2.65
CA ILE A 88 15.10 4.04 2.04
C ILE A 88 16.10 3.79 3.16
N ALA A 89 16.63 2.58 3.23
CA ALA A 89 17.61 2.20 4.23
C ALA A 89 18.89 1.65 3.59
N ALA A 90 20.02 1.87 4.25
CA ALA A 90 21.30 1.24 3.95
C ALA A 90 21.73 0.26 5.04
N LYS A 91 22.74 -0.57 4.77
CA LYS A 91 23.33 -1.43 5.79
C LYS A 91 24.09 -0.57 6.81
N ALA A 92 23.85 -0.81 8.10
CA ALA A 92 24.58 -0.14 9.16
C ALA A 92 26.09 -0.37 9.04
N GLY A 93 26.85 0.71 9.08
CA GLY A 93 28.31 0.66 8.98
C GLY A 93 28.87 0.38 7.58
N SER A 94 28.05 0.46 6.52
CA SER A 94 28.52 0.31 5.13
C SER A 94 29.32 1.51 4.59
N GLY A 95 29.22 2.66 5.28
CA GLY A 95 29.77 3.93 4.78
C GLY A 95 28.72 4.78 4.03
N ILE A 96 27.52 4.25 3.78
CA ILE A 96 26.39 4.98 3.22
C ILE A 96 25.56 5.46 4.42
N ALA A 97 25.65 6.74 4.75
CA ALA A 97 25.01 7.34 5.92
C ALA A 97 23.87 8.32 5.57
N ALA A 98 23.82 8.80 4.34
CA ALA A 98 22.81 9.70 3.81
C ALA A 98 22.50 9.34 2.35
N LEU A 99 21.42 9.91 1.79
CA LEU A 99 21.06 9.73 0.37
C LEU A 99 22.19 10.15 -0.57
N ASP A 100 22.88 11.24 -0.27
CA ASP A 100 24.01 11.76 -1.04
C ASP A 100 25.18 10.79 -1.17
N ASP A 101 25.26 9.77 -0.33
CA ASP A 101 26.31 8.73 -0.43
C ASP A 101 26.01 7.68 -1.49
N LEU A 102 24.75 7.56 -1.92
CA LEU A 102 24.37 6.71 -3.05
C LEU A 102 24.89 7.31 -4.35
N LYS A 103 25.39 6.47 -5.24
CA LYS A 103 25.99 6.89 -6.51
C LYS A 103 25.38 6.10 -7.69
N ALA A 104 25.48 6.68 -8.88
CA ALA A 104 25.11 5.99 -10.11
C ALA A 104 25.80 4.62 -10.20
N GLY A 105 25.02 3.60 -10.55
CA GLY A 105 25.42 2.20 -10.56
C GLY A 105 25.12 1.47 -9.24
N CYS A 106 24.56 2.15 -8.22
CA CYS A 106 24.19 1.51 -6.97
C CYS A 106 23.11 0.41 -7.19
N THR A 107 23.15 -0.59 -6.32
CA THR A 107 22.15 -1.67 -6.31
C THR A 107 21.11 -1.38 -5.24
N ILE A 108 19.83 -1.33 -5.61
CA ILE A 108 18.72 -1.17 -4.68
C ILE A 108 17.87 -2.43 -4.66
N ALA A 109 17.70 -3.02 -3.45
CA ALA A 109 16.82 -4.14 -3.22
C ALA A 109 15.42 -3.67 -2.86
N MET A 110 14.37 -4.33 -3.35
CA MET A 110 12.99 -4.02 -3.01
C MET A 110 12.07 -5.24 -3.20
N ALA A 111 10.93 -5.23 -2.55
CA ALA A 111 9.83 -6.11 -2.96
C ALA A 111 9.19 -5.56 -4.24
N ASP A 112 8.45 -6.42 -4.95
CA ASP A 112 7.71 -5.98 -6.14
C ASP A 112 6.49 -5.14 -5.72
N ASN A 113 6.73 -3.86 -5.45
CA ASN A 113 5.73 -2.87 -5.08
C ASN A 113 5.99 -1.59 -5.90
N ARG A 114 5.05 -1.28 -6.78
CA ARG A 114 5.16 -0.15 -7.71
C ARG A 114 5.19 1.19 -6.98
N ASP A 115 4.35 1.36 -5.96
CA ASP A 115 4.19 2.63 -5.26
C ASP A 115 5.45 2.98 -4.48
N VAL A 116 5.99 2.01 -3.73
CA VAL A 116 7.26 2.16 -3.02
C VAL A 116 8.40 2.51 -3.99
N LYS A 117 8.39 1.91 -5.19
CA LYS A 117 9.38 2.24 -6.23
C LYS A 117 9.24 3.68 -6.71
N LEU A 118 8.02 4.11 -7.05
CA LEU A 118 7.76 5.46 -7.59
C LEU A 118 8.07 6.53 -6.55
N ILE A 119 7.59 6.39 -5.33
CA ILE A 119 7.90 7.34 -4.24
C ILE A 119 9.40 7.37 -3.98
N GLY A 120 10.05 6.20 -3.94
CA GLY A 120 11.50 6.11 -3.73
C GLY A 120 12.30 6.79 -4.84
N LEU A 121 11.90 6.66 -6.10
CA LEU A 121 12.53 7.36 -7.21
C LEU A 121 12.42 8.88 -7.06
N ARG A 122 11.26 9.40 -6.65
CA ARG A 122 11.10 10.84 -6.37
C ARG A 122 12.01 11.32 -5.25
N LEU A 123 12.19 10.54 -4.20
CA LEU A 123 13.13 10.89 -3.13
C LEU A 123 14.59 10.91 -3.63
N LEU A 124 14.95 10.02 -4.56
CA LEU A 124 16.29 9.96 -5.13
C LEU A 124 16.61 11.09 -6.13
N GLU A 125 15.60 11.76 -6.68
CA GLU A 125 15.81 12.97 -7.51
C GLU A 125 16.53 14.08 -6.75
N ALA A 126 16.33 14.15 -5.41
CA ALA A 126 17.02 15.12 -4.56
C ALA A 126 18.55 14.97 -4.57
N VAL A 127 19.05 13.82 -5.01
CA VAL A 127 20.49 13.51 -5.12
C VAL A 127 20.89 13.18 -6.56
N ASP A 128 20.10 13.60 -7.54
CA ASP A 128 20.35 13.45 -8.99
C ASP A 128 20.50 11.96 -9.41
N LEU A 129 19.84 11.02 -8.72
CA LEU A 129 19.79 9.61 -9.12
C LEU A 129 18.47 9.30 -9.84
N LEU A 130 18.60 8.87 -11.08
CA LEU A 130 17.48 8.46 -11.93
C LEU A 130 17.34 6.93 -11.95
N GLU A 131 16.21 6.43 -12.39
CA GLU A 131 15.95 4.99 -12.50
C GLU A 131 17.03 4.27 -13.36
N ALA A 132 17.52 4.92 -14.40
CA ALA A 132 18.57 4.37 -15.29
C ALA A 132 19.94 4.21 -14.60
N ASP A 133 20.17 4.91 -13.50
CA ASP A 133 21.40 4.85 -12.71
C ASP A 133 21.39 3.71 -11.67
N ILE A 134 20.28 2.97 -11.56
CA ILE A 134 20.04 2.00 -10.48
C ILE A 134 20.03 0.58 -11.04
N THR A 135 20.74 -0.31 -10.38
CA THR A 135 20.61 -1.76 -10.58
C THR A 135 19.56 -2.29 -9.60
N TRP A 136 18.41 -2.72 -10.13
CA TRP A 136 17.31 -3.22 -9.31
C TRP A 136 17.50 -4.67 -8.93
N LYS A 137 17.33 -4.98 -7.63
CA LYS A 137 17.26 -6.32 -7.10
C LYS A 137 15.87 -6.58 -6.52
N VAL A 138 14.93 -6.91 -7.41
CA VAL A 138 13.54 -7.19 -7.03
C VAL A 138 13.46 -8.55 -6.34
N THR A 139 12.72 -8.62 -5.24
CA THR A 139 12.53 -9.79 -4.40
C THR A 139 11.04 -10.04 -4.16
N GLU A 140 10.69 -11.25 -3.72
CA GLU A 140 9.29 -11.62 -3.44
C GLU A 140 8.76 -10.96 -2.15
N THR A 141 9.63 -10.57 -1.22
CA THR A 141 9.24 -10.04 0.10
C THR A 141 10.19 -8.96 0.59
N TYR A 142 9.69 -8.06 1.44
CA TYR A 142 10.52 -7.06 2.12
C TYR A 142 11.57 -7.69 3.05
N GLN A 143 11.28 -8.85 3.66
CA GLN A 143 12.25 -9.58 4.46
C GLN A 143 13.42 -10.10 3.61
N ALA A 144 13.16 -10.47 2.36
CA ALA A 144 14.22 -10.86 1.41
C ALA A 144 15.03 -9.63 0.97
N ALA A 145 14.40 -8.48 0.73
CA ALA A 145 15.10 -7.21 0.46
C ALA A 145 16.01 -6.82 1.63
N ALA A 146 15.50 -6.85 2.87
CA ALA A 146 16.31 -6.60 4.08
C ALA A 146 17.49 -7.55 4.20
N ARG A 147 17.30 -8.84 3.91
CA ARG A 147 18.39 -9.83 3.94
C ARG A 147 19.46 -9.54 2.91
N ASN A 148 19.10 -9.13 1.69
CA ASN A 148 20.06 -8.74 0.65
C ASN A 148 20.89 -7.52 1.10
N LEU A 149 20.22 -6.52 1.68
CA LEU A 149 20.88 -5.34 2.22
C LEU A 149 21.88 -5.68 3.32
N ILE A 150 21.46 -6.45 4.32
CA ILE A 150 22.30 -6.84 5.46
C ILE A 150 23.52 -7.67 5.03
N LYS A 151 23.38 -8.53 4.02
CA LYS A 151 24.49 -9.30 3.44
C LYS A 151 25.45 -8.44 2.62
N GLY A 152 25.10 -7.20 2.30
CA GLY A 152 25.87 -6.34 1.40
C GLY A 152 25.75 -6.72 -0.08
N GLU A 153 24.63 -7.35 -0.44
CA GLU A 153 24.29 -7.69 -1.82
C GLU A 153 23.47 -6.56 -2.50
N ALA A 154 23.18 -5.49 -1.77
CA ALA A 154 22.61 -4.24 -2.21
C ALA A 154 23.19 -3.09 -1.39
N ASP A 155 23.27 -1.90 -1.99
CA ASP A 155 23.77 -0.67 -1.35
C ASP A 155 22.67 -0.03 -0.50
N ALA A 156 21.44 -0.06 -1.01
CA ALA A 156 20.24 0.40 -0.30
C ALA A 156 19.08 -0.59 -0.51
N ALA A 157 18.02 -0.39 0.27
CA ALA A 157 16.76 -1.10 0.04
C ALA A 157 15.58 -0.17 0.29
N PHE A 158 14.52 -0.40 -0.49
CA PHE A 158 13.22 0.27 -0.39
C PHE A 158 12.24 -0.58 0.39
N PHE A 159 11.51 0.05 1.29
CA PHE A 159 10.51 -0.60 2.13
C PHE A 159 9.24 0.23 2.19
N LEU A 160 8.09 -0.43 2.27
CA LEU A 160 6.90 0.19 2.84
C LEU A 160 7.19 0.49 4.32
N SER A 161 6.93 1.71 4.79
CA SER A 161 7.29 2.16 6.14
C SER A 161 6.70 1.27 7.23
N GLU A 162 5.42 0.91 7.13
CA GLU A 162 4.77 -0.01 8.07
C GLU A 162 5.52 -1.35 8.18
N VAL A 163 5.94 -1.91 7.04
CA VAL A 163 6.69 -3.18 7.04
C VAL A 163 8.09 -3.00 7.61
N TYR A 164 8.79 -1.90 7.29
CA TYR A 164 10.09 -1.59 7.86
C TYR A 164 10.04 -1.56 9.39
N HIS A 165 9.10 -0.82 9.96
CA HIS A 165 8.94 -0.69 11.41
C HIS A 165 8.46 -1.98 12.11
N SER A 166 7.85 -2.92 11.36
CA SER A 166 7.46 -4.25 11.86
C SER A 166 8.59 -5.26 11.91
N LEU A 167 9.75 -4.97 11.25
CA LEU A 167 10.90 -5.87 11.25
C LEU A 167 11.46 -6.08 12.66
N SER A 168 12.09 -7.24 12.88
CA SER A 168 12.68 -7.54 14.19
C SER A 168 13.75 -6.51 14.60
N ARG A 169 13.85 -6.23 15.90
CA ARG A 169 14.88 -5.33 16.44
C ARG A 169 16.30 -5.72 15.98
N LEU A 170 16.58 -7.02 15.85
CA LEU A 170 17.87 -7.51 15.38
C LEU A 170 18.08 -7.14 13.90
N THR A 171 17.05 -7.22 13.07
CA THR A 171 17.10 -6.81 11.65
C THR A 171 17.31 -5.29 11.55
N LEU A 172 16.48 -4.51 12.26
CA LEU A 172 16.56 -3.04 12.26
C LEU A 172 17.93 -2.54 12.74
N SER A 173 18.56 -3.19 13.75
CA SER A 173 19.88 -2.79 14.24
C SER A 173 21.01 -2.97 13.23
N GLN A 174 20.79 -3.71 12.14
CA GLN A 174 21.76 -3.92 11.06
C GLN A 174 21.52 -2.99 9.85
N MET A 175 20.52 -2.15 9.95
CA MET A 175 20.15 -1.19 8.90
C MET A 175 20.17 0.24 9.46
N GLN A 176 20.31 1.20 8.58
CA GLN A 176 20.30 2.62 8.87
C GLN A 176 19.32 3.29 7.89
N VAL A 177 18.35 4.02 8.41
CA VAL A 177 17.43 4.82 7.60
C VAL A 177 18.21 5.98 6.98
N LEU A 178 18.12 6.11 5.66
CA LEU A 178 18.66 7.26 4.92
C LEU A 178 17.60 8.36 4.81
N ILE A 179 16.38 7.97 4.52
CA ILE A 179 15.19 8.84 4.49
C ILE A 179 13.93 8.00 4.72
N GLU A 180 12.94 8.61 5.32
CA GLU A 180 11.55 8.17 5.34
C GLU A 180 10.70 9.26 4.70
N SER A 181 9.74 8.89 3.84
CA SER A 181 8.84 9.86 3.20
C SER A 181 7.87 10.44 4.22
N ASP A 182 7.34 11.62 3.92
CA ASP A 182 6.29 12.30 4.70
C ASP A 182 5.26 12.84 3.71
N LEU A 183 4.47 11.92 3.13
CA LEU A 183 3.50 12.18 2.07
C LEU A 183 2.09 11.92 2.60
N SER A 184 1.61 12.78 3.49
CA SER A 184 0.35 12.62 4.21
C SER A 184 -0.89 12.42 3.32
N ASP A 185 -0.82 12.80 2.05
CA ASP A 185 -1.95 12.73 1.10
C ASP A 185 -1.95 11.47 0.23
N ILE A 186 -0.97 10.57 0.39
CA ILE A 186 -0.90 9.31 -0.33
C ILE A 186 -1.33 8.18 0.57
N SER A 187 -2.47 7.56 0.27
CA SER A 187 -2.99 6.42 1.01
C SER A 187 -3.74 5.46 0.09
N HIS A 188 -3.81 4.20 0.49
CA HIS A 188 -4.76 3.27 -0.10
C HIS A 188 -6.19 3.81 0.01
N VAL A 189 -6.99 3.48 -0.98
CA VAL A 189 -8.40 3.89 -1.05
C VAL A 189 -9.30 2.70 -1.32
N LEU A 190 -10.54 2.81 -0.84
CA LEU A 190 -11.58 1.85 -1.17
C LEU A 190 -12.34 2.33 -2.39
N LEU A 191 -12.33 1.50 -3.42
CA LEU A 191 -13.03 1.73 -4.67
C LEU A 191 -14.28 0.85 -4.75
N VAL A 192 -15.35 1.39 -5.30
CA VAL A 192 -16.58 0.67 -5.61
C VAL A 192 -16.86 0.80 -7.10
N LYS A 193 -17.21 -0.32 -7.74
CA LYS A 193 -17.58 -0.32 -9.16
C LYS A 193 -18.91 0.42 -9.36
N GLU A 194 -18.97 1.32 -10.32
CA GLU A 194 -20.19 2.11 -10.60
C GLU A 194 -21.41 1.25 -10.91
N SER A 195 -21.20 0.07 -11.49
CA SER A 195 -22.28 -0.89 -11.74
C SER A 195 -22.85 -1.57 -10.48
N PHE A 196 -22.17 -1.44 -9.33
CA PHE A 196 -22.67 -1.96 -8.05
C PHE A 196 -23.60 -0.92 -7.39
N ALA A 197 -24.86 -0.91 -7.81
CA ALA A 197 -25.86 0.08 -7.40
C ALA A 197 -26.18 0.06 -5.89
N ASP A 198 -26.14 -1.12 -5.25
CA ASP A 198 -26.50 -1.31 -3.83
C ASP A 198 -25.29 -1.23 -2.90
N SER A 199 -24.35 -0.30 -3.14
CA SER A 199 -23.11 -0.17 -2.38
C SER A 199 -23.25 0.55 -1.03
N GLU A 200 -24.29 1.36 -0.85
CA GLU A 200 -24.48 2.18 0.36
C GLU A 200 -24.45 1.38 1.68
N PRO A 201 -25.15 0.23 1.82
CA PRO A 201 -25.09 -0.53 3.08
C PRO A 201 -23.67 -1.04 3.42
N PHE A 202 -22.83 -1.29 2.41
CA PHE A 202 -21.44 -1.65 2.60
C PHE A 202 -20.63 -0.44 3.07
N ILE A 203 -20.80 0.73 2.44
CA ILE A 203 -20.11 1.97 2.77
C ILE A 203 -20.48 2.39 4.20
N ASP A 204 -21.75 2.40 4.55
CA ASP A 204 -22.22 2.72 5.90
C ASP A 204 -21.66 1.77 6.95
N ALA A 205 -21.61 0.46 6.65
CA ALA A 205 -21.01 -0.53 7.54
C ALA A 205 -19.53 -0.28 7.77
N LEU A 206 -18.79 0.11 6.72
CA LEU A 206 -17.35 0.42 6.81
C LEU A 206 -17.11 1.69 7.64
N LEU A 207 -17.81 2.78 7.33
CA LEU A 207 -17.63 4.08 7.99
C LEU A 207 -18.05 4.03 9.48
N SER A 208 -19.00 3.15 9.84
CA SER A 208 -19.47 2.96 11.23
C SER A 208 -18.66 1.93 12.03
N LEU A 209 -17.52 1.45 11.54
CA LEU A 209 -16.72 0.46 12.28
C LEU A 209 -16.27 0.98 13.66
N LYS A 210 -15.83 2.23 13.72
CA LYS A 210 -15.35 2.87 14.97
C LYS A 210 -16.42 3.03 16.04
N ASP A 211 -17.71 2.91 15.69
CA ASP A 211 -18.83 3.10 16.61
C ASP A 211 -19.09 1.87 17.51
N THR A 212 -18.36 0.79 17.31
CA THR A 212 -18.56 -0.46 18.06
C THR A 212 -17.23 -1.07 18.52
N ALA A 213 -17.21 -1.67 19.71
CA ALA A 213 -16.01 -2.33 20.23
C ALA A 213 -15.50 -3.47 19.32
N GLU A 214 -16.39 -4.19 18.62
CA GLU A 214 -16.03 -5.22 17.64
C GLU A 214 -15.33 -4.58 16.43
N GLY A 215 -15.81 -3.42 15.94
CA GLY A 215 -15.20 -2.68 14.85
C GLY A 215 -13.87 -2.05 15.24
N GLU A 216 -13.76 -1.46 16.43
CA GLU A 216 -12.48 -0.93 16.93
C GLU A 216 -11.40 -2.02 17.00
N GLN A 217 -11.76 -3.23 17.45
CA GLN A 217 -10.83 -4.36 17.47
C GLN A 217 -10.36 -4.72 16.04
N VAL A 218 -11.26 -4.78 15.07
CA VAL A 218 -10.92 -5.05 13.66
C VAL A 218 -10.00 -3.97 13.10
N LEU A 219 -10.30 -2.70 13.38
CA LEU A 219 -9.48 -1.57 12.95
C LEU A 219 -8.07 -1.61 13.54
N GLN A 220 -7.92 -2.01 14.81
CA GLN A 220 -6.61 -2.21 15.44
C GLN A 220 -5.81 -3.33 14.76
N GLU A 221 -6.44 -4.47 14.46
CA GLU A 221 -5.81 -5.58 13.73
C GLU A 221 -5.35 -5.16 12.33
N LEU A 222 -6.07 -4.22 11.69
CA LEU A 222 -5.70 -3.66 10.39
C LEU A 222 -4.64 -2.54 10.47
N GLY A 223 -4.32 -2.03 11.68
CA GLY A 223 -3.46 -0.85 11.83
C GLY A 223 -4.13 0.44 11.35
N MET A 224 -5.46 0.50 11.43
CA MET A 224 -6.31 1.61 10.99
C MET A 224 -7.19 2.10 12.15
N SER A 225 -6.58 2.37 13.31
CA SER A 225 -7.28 2.65 14.58
C SER A 225 -8.23 3.84 14.49
N ASP A 226 -7.98 4.78 13.58
CA ASP A 226 -8.82 5.95 13.39
C ASP A 226 -10.01 5.71 12.46
N GLY A 227 -10.07 4.52 11.85
CA GLY A 227 -11.16 4.08 10.99
C GLY A 227 -11.02 4.59 9.56
N PHE A 228 -12.16 4.78 8.92
CA PHE A 228 -12.24 5.25 7.55
C PHE A 228 -13.01 6.56 7.49
N GLU A 229 -12.60 7.45 6.59
CA GLU A 229 -13.35 8.63 6.21
C GLU A 229 -13.94 8.48 4.80
N PRO A 230 -15.11 9.11 4.53
CA PRO A 230 -15.69 9.09 3.20
C PRO A 230 -14.83 9.91 2.23
N MET A 231 -14.80 9.49 0.97
CA MET A 231 -14.22 10.24 -0.14
C MET A 231 -15.32 10.74 -1.07
N THR A 232 -15.23 12.00 -1.45
CA THR A 232 -16.06 12.61 -2.49
C THR A 232 -15.44 12.39 -3.88
N GLN A 233 -16.17 12.75 -4.93
CA GLN A 233 -15.61 12.76 -6.28
C GLN A 233 -14.42 13.74 -6.38
N GLU A 234 -14.49 14.89 -5.73
CA GLU A 234 -13.42 15.90 -5.72
C GLU A 234 -12.15 15.37 -5.05
N ASP A 235 -12.27 14.60 -3.95
CA ASP A 235 -11.14 13.93 -3.30
C ASP A 235 -10.48 12.90 -4.23
N GLY A 236 -11.29 12.16 -4.98
CA GLY A 236 -10.81 11.21 -5.98
C GLY A 236 -10.06 11.90 -7.13
N GLU A 237 -10.58 13.01 -7.65
CA GLU A 237 -9.94 13.81 -8.69
C GLU A 237 -8.61 14.40 -8.18
N PHE A 238 -8.58 14.94 -6.97
CA PHE A 238 -7.34 15.45 -6.34
C PHE A 238 -6.28 14.34 -6.19
N MET A 239 -6.67 13.15 -5.73
CA MET A 239 -5.76 12.00 -5.63
C MET A 239 -5.17 11.64 -7.00
N ILE A 240 -5.98 11.65 -8.05
CA ILE A 240 -5.54 11.35 -9.42
C ILE A 240 -4.51 12.37 -9.90
N ASP A 241 -4.77 13.67 -9.69
CA ASP A 241 -3.86 14.75 -10.09
C ASP A 241 -2.52 14.65 -9.32
N LEU A 242 -2.56 14.27 -8.04
CA LEU A 242 -1.37 14.04 -7.24
C LEU A 242 -0.55 12.86 -7.78
N MET A 243 -1.20 11.74 -8.13
CA MET A 243 -0.52 10.57 -8.72
C MET A 243 0.12 10.91 -10.07
N ASP A 244 -0.55 11.70 -10.91
CA ASP A 244 0.02 12.15 -12.19
C ASP A 244 1.27 13.00 -11.97
N THR A 245 1.23 13.92 -11.00
CA THR A 245 2.40 14.74 -10.64
C THR A 245 3.59 13.89 -10.18
N LEU A 246 3.33 12.75 -9.55
CA LEU A 246 4.38 11.82 -9.11
C LEU A 246 4.89 10.93 -10.26
N LEU A 247 4.15 10.80 -11.36
CA LEU A 247 4.55 10.01 -12.54
C LEU A 247 5.32 10.83 -13.58
N ASP A 248 5.16 12.17 -13.59
CA ASP A 248 5.87 13.11 -14.49
C ASP A 248 7.29 13.42 -14.01
#